data_a0ca7c82522c3e16fb451a132f7b5385
#
_entry.id   a0ca7c82522c3e16fb451a132f7b5385
#
_cell.length_a   1.000
_cell.length_b   1.000
_cell.length_c   1.000
_cell.angle_alpha   90.00
_cell.angle_beta   90.00
_cell.angle_gamma   90.00
#
_symmetry.space_group_name_H-M   'P 1'
#
loop_
_entity.id
_entity.type
_entity.pdbx_description
1 polymer ?
#
loop_
_entity_poly.entity_id
_entity_poly.type
_entity_poly.pdbx_seq_one_letter_code
_entity_poly.pdbx_strand_id
1 'polypeptide(L)'
;MWARTVTGLSLPAGLEHLAGRELVNALRPVLDAIGVKGEVDFIRAIPKEHCLLIPVHLPGRETSVNMNLATRSANIATRDEGWRGALVYLHKMPGQHNANIRVNSLFMRLWKWSADATVYLMLFLTLSGVYLWMALRAERRIGLALIAAGAFSFAGIVYVVCR
;
A
#
# COMPACT_ATOMS: atom_id res chain seq x y z
N MET A 1 -0.86 -16.17 16.64
CA MET A 1 -0.73 -14.83 17.26
C MET A 1 0.27 -14.96 18.41
N TRP A 2 1.30 -14.14 18.42
CA TRP A 2 2.28 -14.09 19.50
C TRP A 2 2.47 -12.62 19.92
N ALA A 3 2.76 -12.40 21.21
CA ALA A 3 2.97 -11.07 21.76
C ALA A 3 4.26 -11.07 22.59
N ARG A 4 5.00 -9.96 22.53
CA ARG A 4 6.17 -9.70 23.37
C ARG A 4 6.20 -8.25 23.82
N THR A 5 6.74 -8.03 25.01
CA THR A 5 6.96 -6.68 25.55
C THR A 5 8.45 -6.36 25.55
N VAL A 6 8.80 -5.15 25.10
CA VAL A 6 10.16 -4.63 25.13
C VAL A 6 10.16 -3.37 25.99
N THR A 7 11.12 -3.23 26.89
CA THR A 7 11.28 -2.10 27.81
C THR A 7 12.62 -1.41 27.58
N GLY A 8 12.75 -0.16 28.02
CA GLY A 8 14.01 0.58 27.90
C GLY A 8 14.29 1.13 26.50
N LEU A 9 13.24 1.54 25.77
CA LEU A 9 13.38 2.08 24.41
C LEU A 9 14.05 3.46 24.42
N SER A 10 15.00 3.65 23.52
CA SER A 10 15.58 4.95 23.23
C SER A 10 14.66 5.71 22.28
N LEU A 11 13.77 6.55 22.84
CA LEU A 11 12.82 7.33 22.04
C LEU A 11 13.41 8.69 21.69
N PRO A 12 13.28 9.17 20.44
CA PRO A 12 13.61 10.53 20.08
C PRO A 12 12.76 11.54 20.87
N ALA A 13 13.35 12.70 21.21
CA ALA A 13 12.61 13.76 21.86
C ALA A 13 11.61 14.40 20.89
N GLY A 14 10.44 14.80 21.41
CA GLY A 14 9.47 15.56 20.62
C GLY A 14 8.57 14.75 19.68
N LEU A 15 8.49 13.43 19.85
CA LEU A 15 7.59 12.58 19.03
C LEU A 15 6.11 13.00 19.08
N GLU A 16 5.69 13.63 20.17
CA GLU A 16 4.31 14.10 20.36
C GLU A 16 3.91 15.25 19.43
N HIS A 17 4.89 15.96 18.91
CA HIS A 17 4.68 17.12 18.01
C HIS A 17 4.85 16.75 16.53
N LEU A 18 5.34 15.56 16.24
CA LEU A 18 5.54 15.09 14.87
C LEU A 18 4.26 14.44 14.35
N ALA A 19 4.00 14.62 13.06
CA ALA A 19 2.85 14.01 12.38
C ALA A 19 3.23 13.45 11.01
N GLY A 20 2.43 12.50 10.53
CA GLY A 20 2.55 11.97 9.18
C GLY A 20 3.92 11.35 8.91
N ARG A 21 4.57 11.76 7.82
CA ARG A 21 5.84 11.18 7.36
C ARG A 21 7.01 11.42 8.31
N GLU A 22 7.06 12.56 8.95
CA GLU A 22 8.14 12.91 9.89
C GLU A 22 8.11 11.97 11.10
N LEU A 23 6.94 11.72 11.64
CA LEU A 23 6.74 10.76 12.73
C LEU A 23 7.15 9.34 12.33
N VAL A 24 6.75 8.90 11.13
CA VAL A 24 7.15 7.58 10.60
C VAL A 24 8.66 7.47 10.47
N ASN A 25 9.33 8.50 9.95
CA ASN A 25 10.78 8.51 9.78
C ASN A 25 11.52 8.52 11.12
N ALA A 26 11.01 9.26 12.12
CA ALA A 26 11.59 9.30 13.45
C ALA A 26 11.44 7.99 14.23
N LEU A 27 10.34 7.26 14.01
CA LEU A 27 10.07 5.98 14.67
C LEU A 27 10.77 4.79 13.99
N ARG A 28 11.16 4.92 12.74
CA ARG A 28 11.78 3.83 11.99
C ARG A 28 13.01 3.21 12.66
N PRO A 29 14.01 3.98 13.11
CA PRO A 29 15.18 3.41 13.80
C PRO A 29 14.79 2.67 15.10
N VAL A 30 13.74 3.15 15.78
CA VAL A 30 13.22 2.51 16.99
C VAL A 30 12.56 1.16 16.65
N LEU A 31 11.74 1.12 15.60
CA LEU A 31 11.11 -0.10 15.12
C LEU A 31 12.13 -1.13 14.64
N ASP A 32 13.17 -0.68 13.93
CA ASP A 32 14.27 -1.54 13.48
C ASP A 32 15.05 -2.11 14.68
N ALA A 33 15.31 -1.31 15.73
CA ALA A 33 16.00 -1.74 16.95
C ALA A 33 15.22 -2.84 17.70
N ILE A 34 13.88 -2.78 17.70
CA ILE A 34 13.03 -3.82 18.30
C ILE A 34 12.73 -4.97 17.35
N GLY A 35 13.33 -4.97 16.14
CA GLY A 35 13.20 -6.04 15.15
C GLY A 35 11.86 -6.08 14.42
N VAL A 36 11.10 -4.98 14.42
CA VAL A 36 9.85 -4.84 13.66
C VAL A 36 10.15 -4.22 12.31
N LYS A 37 10.05 -5.04 11.25
CA LYS A 37 10.26 -4.61 9.87
C LYS A 37 8.94 -4.61 9.12
N GLY A 38 8.75 -3.67 8.19
CA GLY A 38 7.57 -3.60 7.36
C GLY A 38 7.20 -2.18 6.97
N GLU A 39 6.02 -2.06 6.37
CA GLU A 39 5.40 -0.78 6.06
C GLU A 39 4.66 -0.28 7.30
N VAL A 40 5.01 0.93 7.74
CA VAL A 40 4.28 1.60 8.82
C VAL A 40 3.06 2.28 8.22
N ASP A 41 1.89 1.95 8.76
CA ASP A 41 0.62 2.56 8.39
C ASP A 41 0.37 3.86 9.18
N PHE A 42 -0.87 4.35 9.19
CA PHE A 42 -1.24 5.54 9.94
C PHE A 42 -1.09 5.32 11.44
N ILE A 43 -0.17 6.08 12.04
CA ILE A 43 0.09 6.04 13.48
C ILE A 43 -1.04 6.77 14.19
N ARG A 44 -1.63 6.12 15.19
CA ARG A 44 -2.66 6.71 16.05
C ARG A 44 -2.06 7.08 17.39
N ALA A 45 -2.06 8.37 17.70
CA ALA A 45 -1.72 8.83 19.03
C ALA A 45 -2.96 8.79 19.94
N ILE A 46 -2.80 8.23 21.14
CA ILE A 46 -3.80 8.23 22.21
C ILE A 46 -3.28 9.17 23.31
N PRO A 47 -3.64 10.48 23.26
CA PRO A 47 -3.02 11.47 24.14
C PRO A 47 -3.27 11.22 25.62
N LYS A 48 -4.44 10.67 25.96
CA LYS A 48 -4.82 10.38 27.36
C LYS A 48 -3.95 9.32 28.03
N GLU A 49 -3.35 8.42 27.24
CA GLU A 49 -2.56 7.29 27.74
C GLU A 49 -1.07 7.44 27.42
N HIS A 50 -0.65 8.53 26.79
CA HIS A 50 0.70 8.73 26.22
C HIS A 50 1.16 7.53 25.39
N CYS A 51 0.22 6.93 24.63
CA CYS A 51 0.45 5.73 23.83
C CYS A 51 0.39 6.07 22.34
N LEU A 52 1.29 5.43 21.59
CA LEU A 52 1.28 5.41 20.13
C LEU A 52 0.93 3.99 19.65
N LEU A 53 -0.15 3.87 18.89
CA LEU A 53 -0.50 2.65 18.19
C LEU A 53 0.08 2.71 16.78
N ILE A 54 1.02 1.82 16.50
CA ILE A 54 1.78 1.79 15.24
C ILE A 54 1.48 0.47 14.55
N PRO A 55 0.56 0.45 13.59
CA PRO A 55 0.35 -0.72 12.74
C PRO A 55 1.47 -0.83 11.71
N VAL A 56 2.09 -2.01 11.67
CA VAL A 56 3.16 -2.33 10.71
C VAL A 56 2.72 -3.54 9.89
N HIS A 57 2.67 -3.37 8.59
CA HIS A 57 2.21 -4.39 7.66
C HIS A 57 3.36 -4.96 6.84
N LEU A 58 3.34 -6.28 6.70
CA LEU A 58 4.06 -7.03 5.67
C LEU A 58 3.04 -7.87 4.92
N PRO A 59 3.26 -8.22 3.65
CA PRO A 59 2.36 -9.13 2.95
C PRO A 59 2.15 -10.43 3.75
N GLY A 60 0.90 -10.68 4.17
CA GLY A 60 0.52 -11.85 4.97
C GLY A 60 0.84 -11.77 6.46
N ARG A 61 1.32 -10.64 6.97
CA ARG A 61 1.60 -10.45 8.39
C ARG A 61 1.27 -9.04 8.84
N GLU A 62 0.51 -8.94 9.91
CA GLU A 62 0.19 -7.68 10.58
C GLU A 62 0.87 -7.66 11.96
N THR A 63 1.57 -6.58 12.25
CA THR A 63 2.21 -6.36 13.57
C THR A 63 1.70 -5.05 14.13
N SER A 64 1.02 -5.11 15.27
CA SER A 64 0.58 -3.93 16.02
C SER A 64 1.57 -3.65 17.13
N VAL A 65 2.20 -2.48 17.10
CA VAL A 65 3.09 -2.00 18.15
C VAL A 65 2.37 -0.95 18.97
N ASN A 66 2.09 -1.25 20.23
CA ASN A 66 1.55 -0.30 21.19
C ASN A 66 2.71 0.23 22.03
N MET A 67 3.12 1.46 21.78
CA MET A 67 4.27 2.10 22.41
C MET A 67 3.79 3.11 23.45
N ASN A 68 4.19 2.88 24.71
CA ASN A 68 3.95 3.83 25.79
C ASN A 68 5.16 4.76 25.93
N LEU A 69 4.94 6.04 25.72
CA LEU A 69 5.99 7.07 25.76
C LEU A 69 6.46 7.37 27.17
N ALA A 70 5.56 7.25 28.18
CA ALA A 70 5.87 7.53 29.56
C ALA A 70 6.75 6.44 30.18
N THR A 71 6.42 5.17 29.95
CA THR A 71 7.17 4.00 30.48
C THR A 71 8.30 3.55 29.55
N ARG A 72 8.44 4.15 28.36
CA ARG A 72 9.41 3.76 27.33
C ARG A 72 9.36 2.26 27.02
N SER A 73 8.16 1.74 26.91
CA SER A 73 7.90 0.33 26.66
C SER A 73 7.05 0.15 25.39
N ALA A 74 7.25 -0.96 24.70
CA ALA A 74 6.43 -1.33 23.56
C ALA A 74 5.89 -2.74 23.72
N ASN A 75 4.60 -2.88 23.51
CA ASN A 75 3.93 -4.17 23.42
C ASN A 75 3.70 -4.48 21.92
N ILE A 76 4.29 -5.57 21.45
CA ILE A 76 4.30 -5.99 20.06
C ILE A 76 3.42 -7.21 19.92
N ALA A 77 2.33 -7.08 19.18
CA ALA A 77 1.44 -8.19 18.84
C ALA A 77 1.53 -8.48 17.34
N THR A 78 1.87 -9.73 16.98
CA THR A 78 1.99 -10.15 15.59
C THR A 78 0.93 -11.18 15.25
N ARG A 79 0.24 -10.95 14.15
CA ARG A 79 -0.74 -11.85 13.55
C ARG A 79 -0.26 -12.28 12.17
N ASP A 80 -0.22 -13.58 11.93
CA ASP A 80 0.08 -14.15 10.64
C ASP A 80 -1.23 -14.44 9.90
N GLU A 81 -1.39 -13.87 8.70
CA GLU A 81 -2.58 -14.00 7.86
C GLU A 81 -2.34 -14.94 6.68
N GLY A 82 -1.13 -15.44 6.53
CA GLY A 82 -0.73 -16.34 5.46
C GLY A 82 -0.79 -15.70 4.05
N TRP A 83 -0.71 -16.55 3.03
CA TRP A 83 -0.66 -16.10 1.63
C TRP A 83 -1.95 -15.40 1.15
N ARG A 84 -3.12 -15.79 1.69
CA ARG A 84 -4.40 -15.14 1.37
C ARG A 84 -4.43 -13.70 1.86
N GLY A 85 -3.98 -13.47 3.09
CA GLY A 85 -3.82 -12.12 3.64
C GLY A 85 -2.82 -11.29 2.84
N ALA A 86 -1.75 -11.91 2.35
CA ALA A 86 -0.78 -11.24 1.48
C ALA A 86 -1.43 -10.73 0.18
N LEU A 87 -2.22 -11.57 -0.50
CA LEU A 87 -2.92 -11.18 -1.73
C LEU A 87 -3.95 -10.07 -1.47
N VAL A 88 -4.74 -10.19 -0.40
CA VAL A 88 -5.72 -9.17 -0.03
C VAL A 88 -5.03 -7.84 0.27
N TYR A 89 -3.92 -7.87 1.00
CA TYR A 89 -3.15 -6.67 1.31
C TYR A 89 -2.60 -5.99 0.04
N LEU A 90 -2.00 -6.77 -0.88
CA LEU A 90 -1.49 -6.26 -2.15
C LEU A 90 -2.60 -5.67 -3.04
N HIS A 91 -3.78 -6.27 -3.03
CA HIS A 91 -4.93 -5.76 -3.79
C HIS A 91 -5.51 -4.46 -3.19
N LYS A 92 -5.52 -4.36 -1.85
CA LYS A 92 -6.03 -3.19 -1.12
C LYS A 92 -5.00 -2.09 -0.92
N MET A 93 -3.89 -2.14 -1.63
CA MET A 93 -2.83 -1.14 -1.50
C MET A 93 -3.37 0.28 -1.63
N PRO A 94 -2.95 1.20 -0.75
CA PRO A 94 -3.45 2.57 -0.77
C PRO A 94 -3.12 3.28 -2.07
N GLY A 95 -4.06 4.09 -2.53
CA GLY A 95 -3.87 4.93 -3.70
C GLY A 95 -2.77 5.97 -3.53
N GLN A 96 -2.47 6.70 -4.61
CA GLN A 96 -1.36 7.67 -4.67
C GLN A 96 -1.42 8.75 -3.59
N HIS A 97 -2.60 9.16 -3.13
CA HIS A 97 -2.77 10.19 -2.10
C HIS A 97 -2.13 9.82 -0.75
N ASN A 98 -1.99 8.54 -0.46
CA ASN A 98 -1.37 8.04 0.78
C ASN A 98 0.06 7.50 0.59
N ALA A 99 0.58 7.52 -0.64
CA ALA A 99 1.87 6.93 -0.97
C ALA A 99 3.04 7.54 -0.17
N ASN A 100 2.98 8.83 0.15
CA ASN A 100 4.02 9.53 0.90
C ASN A 100 4.18 9.01 2.34
N ILE A 101 3.11 8.50 2.95
CA ILE A 101 3.12 7.97 4.31
C ILE A 101 3.27 6.45 4.27
N ARG A 102 2.48 5.77 3.42
CA ARG A 102 2.34 4.32 3.46
C ARG A 102 3.38 3.54 2.66
N VAL A 103 4.00 4.13 1.63
CA VAL A 103 5.04 3.44 0.84
C VAL A 103 6.42 3.74 1.44
N ASN A 104 6.64 3.37 2.69
CA ASN A 104 7.88 3.65 3.41
C ASN A 104 8.86 2.47 3.43
N SER A 105 8.43 1.24 3.14
CA SER A 105 9.31 0.07 3.05
C SER A 105 9.85 -0.13 1.63
N LEU A 106 11.06 -0.72 1.51
CA LEU A 106 11.69 -1.01 0.22
C LEU A 106 10.85 -1.99 -0.60
N PHE A 107 10.31 -3.02 0.05
CA PHE A 107 9.47 -4.03 -0.59
C PHE A 107 8.22 -3.41 -1.24
N MET A 108 7.55 -2.50 -0.52
CA MET A 108 6.35 -1.84 -1.04
C MET A 108 6.66 -0.88 -2.19
N ARG A 109 7.82 -0.21 -2.15
CA ARG A 109 8.28 0.61 -3.29
C ARG A 109 8.53 -0.23 -4.54
N LEU A 110 9.17 -1.39 -4.38
CA LEU A 110 9.43 -2.31 -5.48
C LEU A 110 8.12 -2.85 -6.08
N TRP A 111 7.16 -3.22 -5.21
CA TRP A 111 5.84 -3.66 -5.63
C TRP A 111 5.09 -2.58 -6.42
N LYS A 112 5.08 -1.35 -5.91
CA LYS A 112 4.46 -0.23 -6.61
C LYS A 112 5.09 -0.02 -7.99
N TRP A 113 6.41 -0.04 -8.09
CA TRP A 113 7.13 0.11 -9.35
C TRP A 113 6.78 -1.01 -10.36
N SER A 114 6.66 -2.24 -9.88
CA SER A 114 6.22 -3.38 -10.68
C SER A 114 4.79 -3.20 -11.21
N ALA A 115 3.87 -2.70 -10.37
CA ALA A 115 2.50 -2.42 -10.77
C ALA A 115 2.43 -1.30 -11.83
N ASP A 116 3.16 -0.20 -11.63
CA ASP A 116 3.25 0.90 -12.59
C ASP A 116 3.84 0.40 -13.93
N ALA A 117 4.90 -0.41 -13.89
CA ALA A 117 5.50 -1.01 -15.10
C ALA A 117 4.51 -1.89 -15.87
N THR A 118 3.66 -2.64 -15.18
CA THR A 118 2.61 -3.47 -15.81
C THR A 118 1.60 -2.60 -16.54
N VAL A 119 1.19 -1.46 -15.97
CA VAL A 119 0.27 -0.52 -16.63
C VAL A 119 0.89 0.03 -17.92
N TYR A 120 2.15 0.47 -17.86
CA TYR A 120 2.85 0.97 -19.05
C TYR A 120 3.04 -0.11 -20.12
N LEU A 121 3.32 -1.34 -19.71
CA LEU A 121 3.43 -2.47 -20.63
C LEU A 121 2.09 -2.75 -21.33
N MET A 122 0.98 -2.73 -20.59
CA MET A 122 -0.37 -2.89 -21.15
C MET A 122 -0.71 -1.78 -22.14
N LEU A 123 -0.40 -0.53 -21.79
CA LEU A 123 -0.56 0.61 -22.71
C LEU A 123 0.25 0.44 -24.00
N PHE A 124 1.53 0.07 -23.86
CA PHE A 124 2.41 -0.18 -25.00
C PHE A 124 1.87 -1.29 -25.91
N LEU A 125 1.45 -2.43 -25.34
CA LEU A 125 0.87 -3.55 -26.09
C LEU A 125 -0.43 -3.14 -26.80
N THR A 126 -1.28 -2.37 -26.13
CA THR A 126 -2.53 -1.88 -26.72
C THR A 126 -2.25 -0.94 -27.90
N LEU A 127 -1.36 0.04 -27.73
CA LEU A 127 -1.01 0.99 -28.77
C LEU A 127 -0.30 0.31 -29.96
N SER A 128 0.62 -0.62 -29.69
CA SER A 128 1.29 -1.40 -30.72
C SER A 128 0.33 -2.32 -31.48
N GLY A 129 -0.64 -2.92 -30.78
CA GLY A 129 -1.71 -3.71 -31.41
C GLY A 129 -2.59 -2.87 -32.34
N VAL A 130 -3.00 -1.67 -31.89
CA VAL A 130 -3.75 -0.72 -32.74
C VAL A 130 -2.92 -0.28 -33.94
N TYR A 131 -1.64 0.03 -33.74
CA TYR A 131 -0.73 0.39 -34.84
C TYR A 131 -0.59 -0.73 -35.89
N LEU A 132 -0.34 -1.97 -35.44
CA LEU A 132 -0.28 -3.15 -36.31
C LEU A 132 -1.59 -3.35 -37.07
N TRP A 133 -2.72 -3.24 -36.42
CA TRP A 133 -4.02 -3.35 -37.06
C TRP A 133 -4.24 -2.25 -38.10
N MET A 134 -3.81 -1.01 -37.85
CA MET A 134 -3.87 0.07 -38.86
C MET A 134 -2.94 -0.18 -40.06
N ALA A 135 -1.78 -0.82 -39.82
CA ALA A 135 -0.83 -1.15 -40.88
C ALA A 135 -1.32 -2.33 -41.75
N LEU A 136 -1.98 -3.31 -41.14
CA LEU A 136 -2.55 -4.48 -41.84
C LEU A 136 -3.95 -4.15 -42.40
N ARG A 137 -4.03 -3.89 -43.68
CA ARG A 137 -5.28 -3.45 -44.35
C ARG A 137 -6.40 -4.51 -44.40
N ALA A 138 -6.08 -5.79 -44.19
CA ALA A 138 -6.98 -6.90 -44.53
C ALA A 138 -8.26 -6.97 -43.66
N GLU A 139 -8.23 -6.57 -42.40
CA GLU A 139 -9.35 -6.79 -41.44
C GLU A 139 -9.87 -5.53 -40.77
N ARG A 140 -9.65 -4.38 -41.36
CA ARG A 140 -10.05 -3.07 -40.77
C ARG A 140 -11.55 -2.99 -40.46
N ARG A 141 -12.41 -3.58 -41.32
CA ARG A 141 -13.87 -3.53 -41.13
C ARG A 141 -14.32 -4.31 -39.88
N ILE A 142 -13.74 -5.48 -39.65
CA ILE A 142 -14.04 -6.31 -38.49
C ILE A 142 -13.55 -5.63 -37.21
N GLY A 143 -12.32 -5.08 -37.23
CA GLY A 143 -11.76 -4.37 -36.10
C GLY A 143 -12.56 -3.12 -35.73
N LEU A 144 -13.03 -2.32 -36.72
CA LEU A 144 -13.91 -1.19 -36.46
C LEU A 144 -15.26 -1.61 -35.85
N ALA A 145 -15.86 -2.69 -36.33
CA ALA A 145 -17.09 -3.22 -35.75
C ALA A 145 -16.91 -3.64 -34.28
N LEU A 146 -15.78 -4.30 -33.95
CA LEU A 146 -15.47 -4.71 -32.59
C LEU A 146 -15.21 -3.51 -31.66
N ILE A 147 -14.49 -2.50 -32.13
CA ILE A 147 -14.26 -1.26 -31.35
C ILE A 147 -15.60 -0.55 -31.10
N ALA A 148 -16.44 -0.42 -32.11
CA ALA A 148 -17.76 0.17 -31.96
C ALA A 148 -18.62 -0.61 -30.95
N ALA A 149 -18.67 -1.93 -31.06
CA ALA A 149 -19.40 -2.78 -30.11
C ALA A 149 -18.88 -2.63 -28.68
N GLY A 150 -17.56 -2.58 -28.48
CA GLY A 150 -16.94 -2.33 -27.18
C GLY A 150 -17.30 -0.97 -26.60
N ALA A 151 -17.23 0.07 -27.43
CA ALA A 151 -17.58 1.44 -27.01
C ALA A 151 -19.06 1.56 -26.63
N PHE A 152 -19.98 0.95 -27.39
CA PHE A 152 -21.40 0.92 -27.07
C PHE A 152 -21.69 0.13 -25.78
N SER A 153 -21.04 -1.02 -25.59
CA SER A 153 -21.14 -1.81 -24.35
C SER A 153 -20.67 -1.01 -23.13
N PHE A 154 -19.51 -0.35 -23.24
CA PHE A 154 -18.97 0.47 -22.17
C PHE A 154 -19.89 1.64 -21.84
N ALA A 155 -20.37 2.38 -22.85
CA ALA A 155 -21.30 3.49 -22.66
C ALA A 155 -22.61 3.03 -22.01
N GLY A 156 -23.12 1.86 -22.39
CA GLY A 156 -24.30 1.24 -21.76
C GLY A 156 -24.09 0.93 -20.29
N ILE A 157 -22.94 0.34 -19.93
CA ILE A 157 -22.61 0.05 -18.53
C ILE A 157 -22.49 1.34 -17.73
N VAL A 158 -21.77 2.34 -18.23
CA VAL A 158 -21.61 3.63 -17.57
C VAL A 158 -22.99 4.31 -17.37
N TYR A 159 -23.85 4.29 -18.38
CA TYR A 159 -25.19 4.84 -18.29
C TYR A 159 -26.03 4.16 -17.19
N VAL A 160 -25.97 2.83 -17.10
CA VAL A 160 -26.71 2.06 -16.08
C VAL A 160 -26.15 2.33 -14.67
N VAL A 161 -24.84 2.45 -14.52
CA VAL A 161 -24.19 2.68 -13.21
C VAL A 161 -24.40 4.11 -12.73
N CYS A 162 -24.48 5.10 -13.64
CA CYS A 162 -24.64 6.52 -13.28
C CYS A 162 -26.10 6.95 -13.11
N ARG A 163 -27.06 6.07 -13.35
CA ARG A 163 -28.50 6.34 -13.19
C ARG A 163 -29.03 5.79 -11.87
#